data_fd0f6b278505e8138a7a343c237fc178
#
_entry.id   fd0f6b278505e8138a7a343c237fc178
#
_cell.length_a   1.000
_cell.length_b   1.000
_cell.length_c   1.000
_cell.angle_alpha   90.00
_cell.angle_beta   90.00
_cell.angle_gamma   90.00
#
_symmetry.space_group_name_H-M   'P 1'
#
loop_
_entity.id
_entity.type
_entity.pdbx_description
1 polymer ?
#
loop_
_entity_poly.entity_id
_entity_poly.type
_entity_poly.pdbx_seq_one_letter_code
_entity_poly.pdbx_strand_id
1 'polypeptide(L)'
;MKVLFDTSVLVASSIREHPFFDWSSTWVKRALRGEVEGFISTHGMAELFAILTAHPKTRFPVAQATQAIEALLRSLQPTALDASDYRAALARTAELKLMGGAIYDVLHAQAFLKAGADSLVTLNAKHFLRLGKDIALKVESPSDLSS
;
A
#
# COMPACT_ATOMS: atom_id res chain seq x y z
N MET A 1 -13.48 3.41 10.43
CA MET A 1 -13.20 2.89 9.08
C MET A 1 -11.78 2.37 9.03
N LYS A 2 -11.62 1.15 8.54
CA LYS A 2 -10.31 0.51 8.39
C LYS A 2 -9.78 0.71 6.98
N VAL A 3 -8.54 1.15 6.85
CA VAL A 3 -7.93 1.50 5.55
C VAL A 3 -6.59 0.79 5.41
N LEU A 4 -6.42 0.02 4.32
CA LEU A 4 -5.12 -0.50 3.96
C LEU A 4 -4.43 0.48 3.01
N PHE A 5 -3.18 0.80 3.31
CA PHE A 5 -2.34 1.70 2.52
C PHE A 5 -1.42 0.89 1.60
N ASP A 6 -1.58 1.09 0.29
CA ASP A 6 -0.61 0.60 -0.69
C ASP A 6 0.70 1.40 -0.57
N THR A 7 1.81 0.76 -0.87
CA THR A 7 3.13 1.38 -0.81
C THR A 7 3.22 2.67 -1.63
N SER A 8 2.54 2.74 -2.77
CA SER A 8 2.55 3.94 -3.63
C SER A 8 2.10 5.21 -2.89
N VAL A 9 1.08 5.10 -2.04
CA VAL A 9 0.58 6.23 -1.24
C VAL A 9 1.59 6.63 -0.19
N LEU A 10 2.23 5.66 0.45
CA LEU A 10 3.22 5.91 1.50
C LEU A 10 4.50 6.54 0.93
N VAL A 11 4.93 6.11 -0.24
CA VAL A 11 6.04 6.74 -0.96
C VAL A 11 5.70 8.20 -1.28
N ALA A 12 4.55 8.44 -1.89
CA ALA A 12 4.12 9.79 -2.25
C ALA A 12 4.00 10.72 -1.04
N SER A 13 3.52 10.20 0.09
CA SER A 13 3.41 10.97 1.33
C SER A 13 4.76 11.30 1.97
N SER A 14 5.82 10.62 1.55
CA SER A 14 7.18 10.83 2.04
C SER A 14 8.00 11.78 1.17
N ILE A 15 7.50 12.16 0.01
CA ILE A 15 8.23 12.96 -0.99
C ILE A 15 7.42 14.22 -1.30
N ARG A 16 7.85 15.36 -0.78
CA ARG A 16 7.13 16.64 -0.93
C ARG A 16 6.87 17.04 -2.38
N GLU A 17 7.79 16.74 -3.27
CA GLU A 17 7.71 17.11 -4.69
C GLU A 17 6.87 16.12 -5.50
N HIS A 18 6.37 15.05 -4.88
CA HIS A 18 5.54 14.07 -5.58
C HIS A 18 4.23 14.70 -6.03
N PRO A 19 3.77 14.46 -7.28
CA PRO A 19 2.52 15.04 -7.79
C PRO A 19 1.29 14.74 -6.92
N PHE A 20 1.29 13.59 -6.24
CA PHE A 20 0.19 13.18 -5.36
C PHE A 20 0.53 13.27 -3.87
N PHE A 21 1.52 14.09 -3.52
CA PHE A 21 1.88 14.30 -2.11
C PHE A 21 0.69 14.78 -1.28
N ASP A 22 -0.04 15.78 -1.73
CA ASP A 22 -1.14 16.35 -0.97
C ASP A 22 -2.26 15.34 -0.72
N TRP A 23 -2.68 14.64 -1.75
CA TRP A 23 -3.71 13.61 -1.64
C TRP A 23 -3.26 12.48 -0.70
N SER A 24 -2.06 12.00 -0.89
CA SER A 24 -1.49 10.89 -0.10
C SER A 24 -1.28 11.29 1.35
N SER A 25 -0.75 12.49 1.58
CA SER A 25 -0.52 13.01 2.93
C SER A 25 -1.82 13.22 3.69
N THR A 26 -2.89 13.60 3.00
CA THR A 26 -4.22 13.74 3.62
C THR A 26 -4.68 12.41 4.21
N TRP A 27 -4.53 11.32 3.46
CA TRP A 27 -4.88 9.98 3.95
C TRP A 27 -4.02 9.57 5.15
N VAL A 28 -2.71 9.75 5.05
CA VAL A 28 -1.79 9.40 6.15
C VAL A 28 -2.10 10.21 7.40
N LYS A 29 -2.39 11.51 7.25
CA LYS A 29 -2.76 12.37 8.39
C LYS A 29 -4.06 11.92 9.06
N ARG A 30 -5.02 11.41 8.30
CA ARG A 30 -6.25 10.86 8.87
C ARG A 30 -5.95 9.66 9.78
N ALA A 31 -5.02 8.80 9.37
CA ALA A 31 -4.57 7.69 10.23
C ALA A 31 -3.82 8.20 11.46
N LEU A 32 -2.94 9.20 11.29
CA LEU A 32 -2.21 9.83 12.38
C LEU A 32 -3.14 10.42 13.45
N ARG A 33 -4.25 11.00 13.03
CA ARG A 33 -5.23 11.65 13.92
C ARG A 33 -6.25 10.66 14.50
N GLY A 34 -6.16 9.38 14.12
CA GLY A 34 -7.13 8.37 14.55
C GLY A 34 -8.50 8.51 13.88
N GLU A 35 -8.61 9.29 12.82
CA GLU A 35 -9.85 9.41 12.04
C GLU A 35 -10.16 8.16 11.24
N VAL A 36 -9.11 7.42 10.84
CA VAL A 36 -9.20 6.09 10.24
C VAL A 36 -8.22 5.17 10.94
N GLU A 37 -8.53 3.88 10.95
CA GLU A 37 -7.62 2.85 11.45
C GLU A 37 -6.79 2.35 10.27
N GLY A 38 -5.50 2.72 10.25
CA GLY A 38 -4.60 2.44 9.12
C GLY A 38 -3.86 1.12 9.26
N PHE A 39 -3.69 0.44 8.13
CA PHE A 39 -2.97 -0.83 8.02
C PHE A 39 -1.97 -0.79 6.88
N ILE A 40 -0.87 -1.52 7.04
CA ILE A 40 0.14 -1.76 6.01
C ILE A 40 0.46 -3.25 5.99
N SER A 41 0.65 -3.85 4.82
CA SER A 41 1.11 -5.24 4.75
C SER A 41 2.58 -5.34 5.19
N THR A 42 2.97 -6.47 5.77
CA THR A 42 4.40 -6.70 6.09
C THR A 42 5.28 -6.67 4.85
N HIS A 43 4.75 -7.11 3.70
CA HIS A 43 5.46 -6.96 2.42
C HIS A 43 5.65 -5.47 2.08
N GLY A 44 4.65 -4.63 2.35
CA GLY A 44 4.71 -3.19 2.11
C GLY A 44 5.80 -2.50 2.91
N MET A 45 6.12 -2.99 4.12
CA MET A 45 7.21 -2.45 4.91
C MET A 45 8.56 -2.61 4.18
N ALA A 46 8.82 -3.79 3.64
CA ALA A 46 10.05 -4.06 2.91
C ALA A 46 10.09 -3.31 1.57
N GLU A 47 8.98 -3.30 0.85
CA GLU A 47 8.87 -2.60 -0.43
C GLU A 47 9.09 -1.09 -0.26
N LEU A 48 8.53 -0.49 0.78
CA LEU A 48 8.69 0.92 1.09
C LEU A 48 10.17 1.26 1.33
N PHE A 49 10.87 0.45 2.11
CA PHE A 49 12.30 0.62 2.34
C PHE A 49 13.07 0.57 1.02
N ALA A 50 12.80 -0.44 0.19
CA ALA A 50 13.50 -0.61 -1.08
C ALA A 50 13.29 0.60 -2.00
N ILE A 51 12.06 1.10 -2.09
CA ILE A 51 11.74 2.25 -2.96
C ILE A 51 12.38 3.53 -2.41
N LEU A 52 12.26 3.82 -1.12
CA LEU A 52 12.81 5.05 -0.54
C LEU A 52 14.34 5.13 -0.68
N THR A 53 15.04 4.00 -0.57
CA THR A 53 16.50 3.98 -0.66
C THR A 53 17.02 3.92 -2.09
N ALA A 54 16.25 3.39 -3.03
CA ALA A 54 16.69 3.18 -4.41
C ALA A 54 16.07 4.10 -5.44
N HIS A 55 15.01 4.85 -5.10
CA HIS A 55 14.32 5.72 -6.05
C HIS A 55 15.27 6.83 -6.53
N PRO A 56 15.43 7.02 -7.86
CA PRO A 56 16.41 7.98 -8.40
C PRO A 56 16.27 9.42 -7.90
N LYS A 57 15.06 9.85 -7.58
CA LYS A 57 14.77 11.23 -7.15
C LYS A 57 14.95 11.44 -5.66
N THR A 58 14.94 10.39 -4.84
CA THR A 58 14.96 10.51 -3.39
C THR A 58 16.20 9.93 -2.75
N ARG A 59 16.53 8.68 -3.07
CA ARG A 59 17.69 7.96 -2.51
C ARG A 59 17.93 8.30 -1.04
N PHE A 60 16.89 8.10 -0.23
CA PHE A 60 17.00 8.36 1.21
C PHE A 60 18.19 7.58 1.78
N PRO A 61 19.02 8.18 2.63
CA PRO A 61 19.97 7.41 3.42
C PRO A 61 19.23 6.32 4.21
N VAL A 62 19.87 5.17 4.41
CA VAL A 62 19.26 4.02 5.10
C VAL A 62 18.65 4.45 6.44
N ALA A 63 19.36 5.23 7.24
CA ALA A 63 18.86 5.70 8.52
C ALA A 63 17.59 6.55 8.38
N GLN A 64 17.53 7.42 7.37
CA GLN A 64 16.36 8.25 7.11
C GLN A 64 15.16 7.41 6.66
N ALA A 65 15.38 6.41 5.82
CA ALA A 65 14.33 5.52 5.35
C ALA A 65 13.74 4.72 6.51
N THR A 66 14.58 4.15 7.36
CA THR A 66 14.11 3.38 8.53
C THR A 66 13.34 4.27 9.51
N GLN A 67 13.81 5.49 9.75
CA GLN A 67 13.13 6.44 10.62
C GLN A 67 11.75 6.83 10.05
N ALA A 68 11.65 7.03 8.73
CA ALA A 68 10.38 7.35 8.08
C ALA A 68 9.38 6.20 8.23
N ILE A 69 9.83 4.97 8.05
CA ILE A 69 8.98 3.77 8.20
C ILE A 69 8.53 3.63 9.66
N GLU A 70 9.43 3.77 10.61
CA GLU A 70 9.09 3.69 12.03
C GLU A 70 8.07 4.78 12.42
N ALA A 71 8.20 5.97 11.86
CA ALA A 71 7.24 7.05 12.07
C ALA A 71 5.84 6.68 11.54
N LEU A 72 5.78 6.06 10.36
CA LEU A 72 4.51 5.59 9.78
C LEU A 72 3.90 4.47 10.64
N LEU A 73 4.72 3.58 11.18
CA LEU A 73 4.25 2.45 12.00
C LEU A 73 3.67 2.88 13.36
N ARG A 74 3.84 4.13 13.75
CA ARG A 74 3.12 4.68 14.92
C ARG A 74 1.63 4.85 14.65
N SER A 75 1.24 4.94 13.38
CA SER A 75 -0.13 5.20 12.95
C SER A 75 -0.71 4.11 12.06
N LEU A 76 0.14 3.26 11.51
CA LEU A 76 -0.26 2.15 10.64
C LEU A 76 0.08 0.83 11.31
N GLN A 77 -0.92 -0.02 11.45
CA GLN A 77 -0.73 -1.35 12.04
C GLN A 77 -0.28 -2.33 10.96
N PRO A 78 0.86 -3.01 11.14
CA PRO A 78 1.27 -4.05 10.19
C PRO A 78 0.29 -5.23 10.20
N THR A 79 -0.10 -5.66 9.00
CA THR A 79 -0.86 -6.90 8.80
C THR A 79 0.14 -7.98 8.38
N ALA A 80 0.38 -8.93 9.27
CA ALA A 80 1.36 -9.99 9.03
C ALA A 80 0.85 -10.99 7.99
N LEU A 81 1.66 -11.23 6.96
CA LEU A 81 1.37 -12.22 5.93
C LEU A 81 2.18 -13.48 6.22
N ASP A 82 1.48 -14.56 6.53
CA ASP A 82 2.10 -15.86 6.77
C ASP A 82 2.09 -16.74 5.49
N ALA A 83 2.58 -17.97 5.60
CA ALA A 83 2.66 -18.87 4.45
C ALA A 83 1.29 -19.12 3.81
N SER A 84 0.22 -19.21 4.61
CA SER A 84 -1.13 -19.40 4.08
C SER A 84 -1.62 -18.20 3.28
N ASP A 85 -1.26 -16.99 3.71
CA ASP A 85 -1.57 -15.76 2.97
C ASP A 85 -0.85 -15.73 1.62
N TYR A 86 0.42 -16.11 1.60
CA TYR A 86 1.19 -16.19 0.35
C TYR A 86 0.59 -17.25 -0.59
N ARG A 87 0.16 -18.40 -0.06
CA ARG A 87 -0.51 -19.42 -0.87
C ARG A 87 -1.83 -18.92 -1.45
N ALA A 88 -2.62 -18.19 -0.67
CA ALA A 88 -3.85 -17.58 -1.14
C ALA A 88 -3.58 -16.56 -2.25
N ALA A 89 -2.54 -15.74 -2.08
CA ALA A 89 -2.13 -14.77 -3.09
C ALA A 89 -1.67 -15.45 -4.37
N LEU A 90 -0.88 -16.52 -4.27
CA LEU A 90 -0.44 -17.29 -5.43
C LEU A 90 -1.61 -17.91 -6.17
N ALA A 91 -2.60 -18.46 -5.43
CA ALA A 91 -3.80 -19.05 -6.02
C ALA A 91 -4.61 -18.00 -6.81
N ARG A 92 -4.82 -16.81 -6.23
CA ARG A 92 -5.53 -15.71 -6.91
C ARG A 92 -4.76 -15.26 -8.16
N THR A 93 -3.45 -15.13 -8.05
CA THR A 93 -2.58 -14.73 -9.17
C THR A 93 -2.68 -15.74 -10.32
N ALA A 94 -2.63 -17.04 -10.01
CA ALA A 94 -2.76 -18.10 -10.99
C ALA A 94 -4.13 -18.12 -11.67
N GLU A 95 -5.20 -17.98 -10.87
CA GLU A 95 -6.58 -17.95 -11.38
C GLU A 95 -6.78 -16.78 -12.35
N LEU A 96 -6.22 -15.60 -12.02
CA LEU A 96 -6.34 -14.41 -12.85
C LEU A 96 -5.31 -14.35 -13.97
N LYS A 97 -4.41 -15.36 -14.06
CA LYS A 97 -3.35 -15.45 -15.08
C LYS A 97 -2.45 -14.21 -15.10
N LEU A 98 -2.13 -13.69 -13.92
CA LEU A 98 -1.22 -12.57 -13.77
C LEU A 98 0.22 -13.07 -13.68
N MET A 99 1.17 -12.23 -14.07
CA MET A 99 2.58 -12.61 -14.14
C MET A 99 3.49 -11.61 -13.43
N GLY A 100 4.66 -12.09 -13.05
CA GLY A 100 5.75 -11.25 -12.55
C GLY A 100 5.37 -10.45 -11.33
N GLY A 101 5.66 -9.15 -11.37
CA GLY A 101 5.46 -8.24 -10.24
C GLY A 101 4.02 -8.06 -9.79
N ALA A 102 3.04 -8.54 -10.56
CA ALA A 102 1.64 -8.49 -10.14
C ALA A 102 1.39 -9.21 -8.81
N ILE A 103 2.23 -10.20 -8.47
CA ILE A 103 2.12 -10.90 -7.17
C ILE A 103 2.21 -9.94 -5.99
N TYR A 104 3.00 -8.87 -6.10
CA TYR A 104 3.17 -7.91 -5.01
C TYR A 104 1.88 -7.13 -4.74
N ASP A 105 1.14 -6.78 -5.79
CA ASP A 105 -0.17 -6.14 -5.64
C ASP A 105 -1.19 -7.10 -5.01
N VAL A 106 -1.13 -8.37 -5.41
CA VAL A 106 -2.00 -9.40 -4.82
C VAL A 106 -1.69 -9.62 -3.34
N LEU A 107 -0.42 -9.50 -2.92
CA LEU A 107 -0.06 -9.56 -1.51
C LEU A 107 -0.67 -8.41 -0.71
N HIS A 108 -0.65 -7.19 -1.25
CA HIS A 108 -1.32 -6.06 -0.61
C HIS A 108 -2.84 -6.28 -0.53
N ALA A 109 -3.44 -6.82 -1.59
CA ALA A 109 -4.85 -7.17 -1.59
C ALA A 109 -5.17 -8.26 -0.56
N GLN A 110 -4.30 -9.24 -0.40
CA GLN A 110 -4.46 -10.28 0.64
C GLN A 110 -4.43 -9.67 2.04
N ALA A 111 -3.51 -8.73 2.27
CA ALA A 111 -3.45 -8.01 3.53
C ALA A 111 -4.73 -7.19 3.77
N PHE A 112 -5.26 -6.56 2.74
CA PHE A 112 -6.53 -5.84 2.78
C PHE A 112 -7.67 -6.75 3.27
N LEU A 113 -7.78 -7.94 2.69
CA LEU A 113 -8.80 -8.91 3.09
C LEU A 113 -8.57 -9.41 4.51
N LYS A 114 -7.34 -9.75 4.87
CA LYS A 114 -6.99 -10.27 6.18
C LYS A 114 -7.27 -9.25 7.28
N ALA A 115 -6.97 -7.99 7.05
CA ALA A 115 -7.23 -6.91 8.01
C ALA A 115 -8.72 -6.59 8.15
N GLY A 116 -9.56 -7.07 7.25
CA GLY A 116 -10.97 -6.70 7.21
C GLY A 116 -11.15 -5.22 6.90
N ALA A 117 -10.28 -4.66 6.05
CA ALA A 117 -10.31 -3.23 5.74
C ALA A 117 -11.51 -2.86 4.88
N ASP A 118 -11.98 -1.62 5.05
CA ASP A 118 -13.12 -1.07 4.31
C ASP A 118 -12.69 -0.43 2.99
N SER A 119 -11.47 0.09 2.95
CA SER A 119 -10.91 0.74 1.75
C SER A 119 -9.45 0.36 1.56
N LEU A 120 -9.05 0.26 0.29
CA LEU A 120 -7.66 0.11 -0.13
C LEU A 120 -7.26 1.38 -0.87
N VAL A 121 -6.35 2.17 -0.31
CA VAL A 121 -5.90 3.44 -0.91
C VAL A 121 -4.63 3.21 -1.70
N THR A 122 -4.63 3.64 -2.96
CA THR A 122 -3.52 3.40 -3.89
C THR A 122 -3.42 4.51 -4.95
N LEU A 123 -2.22 4.70 -5.48
CA LEU A 123 -2.01 5.51 -6.69
C LEU A 123 -2.03 4.65 -7.96
N ASN A 124 -2.14 3.33 -7.83
CA ASN A 124 -2.10 2.37 -8.93
C ASN A 124 -3.42 1.60 -9.03
N ALA A 125 -4.53 2.32 -9.15
CA ALA A 125 -5.86 1.72 -9.16
C ALA A 125 -5.99 0.57 -10.16
N LYS A 126 -5.41 0.70 -11.35
CA LYS A 126 -5.48 -0.33 -12.40
C LYS A 126 -4.94 -1.68 -11.93
N HIS A 127 -3.95 -1.69 -11.05
CA HIS A 127 -3.35 -2.92 -10.54
C HIS A 127 -4.30 -3.69 -9.61
N PHE A 128 -5.22 -2.98 -8.95
CA PHE A 128 -6.14 -3.57 -7.97
C PHE A 128 -7.53 -3.82 -8.54
N LEU A 129 -7.99 -3.01 -9.49
CA LEU A 129 -9.33 -3.15 -10.09
C LEU A 129 -9.52 -4.50 -10.82
N ARG A 130 -8.44 -5.11 -11.26
CA ARG A 130 -8.44 -6.40 -11.98
C ARG A 130 -8.38 -7.63 -11.04
N LEU A 131 -8.28 -7.42 -9.73
CA LEU A 131 -8.01 -8.51 -8.79
C LEU A 131 -9.27 -9.25 -8.29
N GLY A 132 -10.46 -8.77 -8.64
CA GLY A 132 -11.73 -9.36 -8.20
C GLY A 132 -12.62 -8.31 -7.54
N LYS A 133 -13.92 -8.57 -7.49
CA LYS A 133 -14.90 -7.61 -6.97
C LYS A 133 -14.70 -7.32 -5.48
N ASP A 134 -14.25 -8.30 -4.72
CA ASP A 134 -13.97 -8.17 -3.30
C ASP A 134 -12.90 -7.10 -3.01
N ILE A 135 -12.03 -6.85 -3.99
CA ILE A 135 -10.99 -5.82 -3.94
C ILE A 135 -11.45 -4.55 -4.69
N ALA A 136 -11.87 -4.72 -5.94
CA ALA A 136 -12.10 -3.61 -6.88
C ALA A 136 -13.10 -2.58 -6.36
N LEU A 137 -14.15 -3.01 -5.67
CA LEU A 137 -15.20 -2.13 -5.16
C LEU A 137 -14.75 -1.27 -3.97
N LYS A 138 -13.59 -1.57 -3.40
CA LYS A 138 -13.06 -0.91 -2.21
C LYS A 138 -11.84 -0.04 -2.48
N VAL A 139 -11.43 0.06 -3.74
CA VAL A 139 -10.25 0.85 -4.13
C VAL A 139 -10.58 2.34 -4.12
N GLU A 140 -9.69 3.11 -3.45
CA GLU A 140 -9.73 4.57 -3.44
C GLU A 140 -8.44 5.10 -4.04
N SER A 141 -8.56 6.00 -5.02
CA SER A 141 -7.42 6.61 -5.69
C SER A 141 -7.77 8.03 -6.12
N PRO A 142 -6.77 8.88 -6.41
CA PRO A 142 -7.06 10.24 -6.91
C PRO A 142 -7.84 10.17 -8.23
N SER A 143 -8.82 11.05 -8.39
CA SER A 143 -9.66 11.12 -9.60
C SER A 143 -8.85 11.40 -10.87
N ASP A 144 -7.72 12.10 -10.74
CA ASP A 144 -6.86 12.48 -11.86
C ASP A 144 -6.12 11.29 -12.49
N LEU A 145 -6.13 10.12 -11.81
CA LEU A 145 -5.50 8.89 -12.33
C LEU A 145 -6.45 8.07 -13.21
N SER A 146 -7.68 8.50 -13.41
CA SER A 146 -8.70 7.74 -14.13
C SER A 146 -8.66 7.94 -15.65
N SER A 147 -7.68 8.65 -16.16
CA SER A 147 -7.49 8.87 -17.59
C SER A 147 -6.53 7.89 -18.23
#